data_7568aa712ece09e6e55db88eeb81daf4
#
_entry.id   7568aa712ece09e6e55db88eeb81daf4
#
_cell.length_a   1.000
_cell.length_b   1.000
_cell.length_c   1.000
_cell.angle_alpha   90.00
_cell.angle_beta   90.00
_cell.angle_gamma   90.00
#
_symmetry.space_group_name_H-M   'P 1'
#
loop_
_entity.id
_entity.type
_entity.pdbx_description
1 polymer ?
#
loop_
_entity_poly.entity_id
_entity_poly.type
_entity_poly.pdbx_seq_one_letter_code
_entity_poly.pdbx_strand_id
1 'polypeptide(L)'
;MVIIMDEWLELKANLIKAAEESSDLEAIEAIRISAVGKKGSITGLMKSLGSLDAESRKEAGQLLNKIKTEVTAAIDSRKVELESSALEAQLLKDRVDVTLPARPDTAGSIHPITQTIDELTAIFCQMGFSVAEGPHIETDYYNFTALNIPPEHPARQEQDTFYLPPDDTGVPRVLRTHTSPVQIRTMEKTAPPIKIIVPGRTFRSDHDATHSPMFHQVEGLVIDKKSHMGHLKGCLIDFCRAFFGDGDCITTTLDRWI
;
A
#
# COMPACT_ATOMS: atom_id res chain seq x y z
N MET A 1 -70.29 7.51 -32.35
CA MET A 1 -69.04 6.73 -32.54
C MET A 1 -67.92 7.60 -33.16
N VAL A 2 -68.16 8.32 -34.22
CA VAL A 2 -67.15 9.17 -34.88
C VAL A 2 -66.57 10.22 -33.93
N ILE A 3 -67.35 10.92 -33.13
CA ILE A 3 -66.89 11.96 -32.19
C ILE A 3 -65.96 11.41 -31.10
N ILE A 4 -66.18 10.21 -30.61
CA ILE A 4 -65.34 9.55 -29.57
C ILE A 4 -64.01 9.11 -30.15
N MET A 5 -63.94 8.71 -31.41
CA MET A 5 -62.72 8.32 -32.08
C MET A 5 -61.84 9.54 -32.37
N ASP A 6 -62.46 10.69 -32.70
CA ASP A 6 -61.67 11.94 -32.88
C ASP A 6 -61.05 12.43 -31.58
N GLU A 7 -61.73 12.34 -30.43
CA GLU A 7 -61.21 12.65 -29.11
C GLU A 7 -60.00 11.76 -28.73
N TRP A 8 -59.99 10.50 -29.11
CA TRP A 8 -58.87 9.61 -28.85
C TRP A 8 -57.64 9.90 -29.72
N LEU A 9 -57.84 10.33 -30.95
CA LEU A 9 -56.79 10.78 -31.84
C LEU A 9 -56.17 12.10 -31.37
N GLU A 10 -57.02 13.00 -30.86
CA GLU A 10 -56.55 14.25 -30.24
C GLU A 10 -55.74 14.00 -28.95
N LEU A 11 -56.20 13.09 -28.08
CA LEU A 11 -55.48 12.63 -26.90
C LEU A 11 -54.10 12.06 -27.27
N LYS A 12 -54.05 11.18 -28.31
CA LYS A 12 -52.80 10.65 -28.83
C LYS A 12 -51.84 11.76 -29.26
N ALA A 13 -52.30 12.73 -30.06
CA ALA A 13 -51.49 13.82 -30.56
C ALA A 13 -50.94 14.67 -29.42
N ASN A 14 -51.78 14.96 -28.42
CA ASN A 14 -51.35 15.71 -27.24
C ASN A 14 -50.31 14.96 -26.39
N LEU A 15 -50.45 13.63 -26.21
CA LEU A 15 -49.46 12.83 -25.46
C LEU A 15 -48.14 12.69 -26.19
N ILE A 16 -48.15 12.51 -27.50
CA ILE A 16 -46.91 12.48 -28.31
C ILE A 16 -46.21 13.82 -28.27
N LYS A 17 -46.96 14.91 -28.48
CA LYS A 17 -46.39 16.26 -28.39
C LYS A 17 -45.79 16.56 -27.01
N ALA A 18 -46.50 16.20 -25.94
CA ALA A 18 -45.97 16.37 -24.58
C ALA A 18 -44.68 15.53 -24.35
N ALA A 19 -44.60 14.32 -24.92
CA ALA A 19 -43.42 13.50 -24.85
C ALA A 19 -42.22 14.15 -25.60
N GLU A 20 -42.47 14.67 -26.82
CA GLU A 20 -41.46 15.34 -27.63
C GLU A 20 -40.92 16.65 -26.97
N GLU A 21 -41.82 17.40 -26.32
CA GLU A 21 -41.48 18.63 -25.63
C GLU A 21 -40.87 18.42 -24.22
N SER A 22 -40.80 17.19 -23.72
CA SER A 22 -40.22 16.90 -22.41
C SER A 22 -38.73 17.25 -22.36
N SER A 23 -38.32 17.91 -21.30
CA SER A 23 -36.93 18.43 -21.11
C SER A 23 -36.04 17.51 -20.32
N ASP A 24 -36.59 16.61 -19.52
CA ASP A 24 -35.83 15.73 -18.60
C ASP A 24 -36.51 14.37 -18.41
N LEU A 25 -35.76 13.45 -17.77
CA LEU A 25 -36.18 12.07 -17.53
C LEU A 25 -37.38 11.96 -16.56
N GLU A 26 -37.51 12.92 -15.61
CA GLU A 26 -38.65 12.92 -14.68
C GLU A 26 -39.94 13.32 -15.39
N ALA A 27 -39.89 14.31 -16.27
CA ALA A 27 -41.00 14.76 -17.06
C ALA A 27 -41.51 13.66 -17.99
N ILE A 28 -40.63 12.95 -18.72
CA ILE A 28 -41.03 11.86 -19.62
C ILE A 28 -41.65 10.68 -18.84
N GLU A 29 -41.14 10.36 -17.65
CA GLU A 29 -41.68 9.33 -16.79
C GLU A 29 -43.03 9.72 -16.22
N ALA A 30 -43.26 10.96 -15.85
CA ALA A 30 -44.57 11.48 -15.46
C ALA A 30 -45.61 11.36 -16.60
N ILE A 31 -45.19 11.67 -17.83
CA ILE A 31 -46.04 11.51 -19.04
C ILE A 31 -46.36 10.01 -19.24
N ARG A 32 -45.39 9.12 -19.11
CA ARG A 32 -45.62 7.66 -19.20
C ARG A 32 -46.64 7.17 -18.17
N ILE A 33 -46.55 7.62 -16.92
CA ILE A 33 -47.47 7.27 -15.85
C ILE A 33 -48.87 7.81 -16.13
N SER A 34 -48.99 9.06 -16.60
CA SER A 34 -50.26 9.69 -16.90
C SER A 34 -50.96 9.07 -18.13
N ALA A 35 -50.19 8.57 -19.10
CA ALA A 35 -50.72 7.94 -20.31
C ALA A 35 -51.08 6.45 -20.09
N VAL A 36 -50.10 5.65 -19.63
CA VAL A 36 -50.18 4.17 -19.65
C VAL A 36 -50.17 3.57 -18.24
N GLY A 37 -49.99 4.36 -17.18
CA GLY A 37 -50.03 3.90 -15.78
C GLY A 37 -51.35 3.26 -15.38
N LYS A 38 -51.45 2.67 -14.19
CA LYS A 38 -52.63 1.99 -13.66
C LYS A 38 -53.92 2.86 -13.70
N LYS A 39 -53.77 4.19 -13.54
CA LYS A 39 -54.81 5.21 -13.62
C LYS A 39 -54.63 6.12 -14.84
N GLY A 40 -53.82 5.72 -15.80
CA GLY A 40 -53.50 6.53 -16.97
C GLY A 40 -54.68 6.66 -17.92
N SER A 41 -54.69 7.73 -18.73
CA SER A 41 -55.79 8.07 -19.64
C SER A 41 -56.10 6.93 -20.63
N ILE A 42 -55.07 6.36 -21.28
CA ILE A 42 -55.27 5.23 -22.22
C ILE A 42 -55.77 3.98 -21.49
N THR A 43 -55.25 3.70 -20.30
CA THR A 43 -55.66 2.55 -19.48
C THR A 43 -57.11 2.71 -19.00
N GLY A 44 -57.54 3.93 -18.69
CA GLY A 44 -58.91 4.28 -18.35
C GLY A 44 -59.85 4.02 -19.51
N LEU A 45 -59.47 4.48 -20.72
CA LEU A 45 -60.23 4.25 -21.93
C LEU A 45 -60.34 2.76 -22.29
N MET A 46 -59.27 1.98 -22.09
CA MET A 46 -59.30 0.53 -22.28
C MET A 46 -60.29 -0.18 -21.34
N LYS A 47 -60.49 0.29 -20.12
CA LYS A 47 -61.45 -0.24 -19.16
C LYS A 47 -62.86 0.10 -19.52
N SER A 48 -63.13 1.28 -20.11
CA SER A 48 -64.51 1.69 -20.55
C SER A 48 -64.99 0.93 -21.77
N LEU A 49 -64.10 0.25 -22.51
CA LEU A 49 -64.52 -0.64 -23.62
C LEU A 49 -65.48 -1.76 -23.18
N GLY A 50 -65.51 -2.10 -21.90
CA GLY A 50 -66.38 -3.13 -21.35
C GLY A 50 -67.92 -2.82 -21.50
N SER A 51 -68.27 -1.54 -21.67
CA SER A 51 -69.64 -1.08 -21.80
C SER A 51 -70.18 -1.02 -23.25
N LEU A 52 -69.33 -1.33 -24.25
CA LEU A 52 -69.67 -1.30 -25.67
C LEU A 52 -70.15 -2.66 -26.18
N ASP A 53 -70.93 -2.63 -27.26
CA ASP A 53 -71.37 -3.83 -27.98
C ASP A 53 -70.22 -4.59 -28.64
N ALA A 54 -70.36 -5.86 -29.00
CA ALA A 54 -69.29 -6.75 -29.37
C ALA A 54 -68.50 -6.31 -30.63
N GLU A 55 -69.15 -5.71 -31.59
CA GLU A 55 -68.54 -5.31 -32.86
C GLU A 55 -67.81 -3.99 -32.70
N SER A 56 -68.37 -2.99 -32.08
CA SER A 56 -67.76 -1.71 -31.74
C SER A 56 -66.60 -1.86 -30.77
N ARG A 57 -66.67 -2.83 -29.84
CA ARG A 57 -65.58 -3.14 -28.91
C ARG A 57 -64.34 -3.64 -29.63
N LYS A 58 -64.41 -4.43 -30.66
CA LYS A 58 -63.32 -4.97 -31.45
C LYS A 58 -62.60 -3.86 -32.21
N GLU A 59 -63.33 -3.00 -32.87
CA GLU A 59 -62.74 -1.87 -33.62
C GLU A 59 -62.08 -0.82 -32.69
N ALA A 60 -62.76 -0.43 -31.63
CA ALA A 60 -62.25 0.49 -30.60
C ALA A 60 -61.06 -0.08 -29.87
N GLY A 61 -61.07 -1.39 -29.58
CA GLY A 61 -59.89 -2.06 -28.94
C GLY A 61 -58.67 -2.11 -29.84
N GLN A 62 -58.87 -2.33 -31.16
CA GLN A 62 -57.71 -2.26 -32.09
C GLN A 62 -57.11 -0.83 -32.19
N LEU A 63 -57.99 0.18 -32.27
CA LEU A 63 -57.55 1.58 -32.31
C LEU A 63 -56.83 1.99 -31.05
N LEU A 64 -57.36 1.67 -29.87
CA LEU A 64 -56.70 1.99 -28.58
C LEU A 64 -55.37 1.26 -28.40
N ASN A 65 -55.26 0.00 -28.83
CA ASN A 65 -53.97 -0.72 -28.82
C ASN A 65 -52.94 -0.07 -29.76
N LYS A 66 -53.40 0.40 -30.95
CA LYS A 66 -52.52 1.12 -31.87
C LYS A 66 -52.05 2.45 -31.25
N ILE A 67 -52.97 3.23 -30.65
CA ILE A 67 -52.64 4.48 -29.95
C ILE A 67 -51.64 4.22 -28.80
N LYS A 68 -51.90 3.20 -27.99
CA LYS A 68 -50.99 2.80 -26.91
C LYS A 68 -49.58 2.49 -27.41
N THR A 69 -49.46 1.70 -28.48
CA THR A 69 -48.18 1.32 -29.05
C THR A 69 -47.44 2.52 -29.60
N GLU A 70 -48.11 3.43 -30.32
CA GLU A 70 -47.50 4.61 -30.89
C GLU A 70 -47.09 5.63 -29.82
N VAL A 71 -47.89 5.86 -28.78
CA VAL A 71 -47.54 6.72 -27.65
C VAL A 71 -46.37 6.12 -26.85
N THR A 72 -46.40 4.81 -26.60
CA THR A 72 -45.29 4.15 -25.89
C THR A 72 -43.98 4.26 -26.70
N ALA A 73 -44.02 4.03 -28.00
CA ALA A 73 -42.85 4.15 -28.87
C ALA A 73 -42.26 5.59 -28.88
N ALA A 74 -43.14 6.61 -28.92
CA ALA A 74 -42.71 8.01 -28.85
C ALA A 74 -42.03 8.34 -27.49
N ILE A 75 -42.61 7.85 -26.38
CA ILE A 75 -42.05 8.02 -25.03
C ILE A 75 -40.71 7.33 -24.93
N ASP A 76 -40.55 6.09 -25.38
CA ASP A 76 -39.34 5.31 -25.32
C ASP A 76 -38.24 5.93 -26.19
N SER A 77 -38.58 6.40 -27.40
CA SER A 77 -37.65 7.11 -28.28
C SER A 77 -37.12 8.37 -27.61
N ARG A 78 -38.00 9.19 -27.04
CA ARG A 78 -37.60 10.43 -26.36
C ARG A 78 -36.79 10.17 -25.11
N LYS A 79 -37.09 9.11 -24.38
CA LYS A 79 -36.31 8.69 -23.19
C LYS A 79 -34.86 8.35 -23.56
N VAL A 80 -34.65 7.57 -24.62
CA VAL A 80 -33.31 7.23 -25.12
C VAL A 80 -32.55 8.49 -25.55
N GLU A 81 -33.19 9.44 -26.21
CA GLU A 81 -32.55 10.71 -26.55
C GLU A 81 -32.09 11.50 -25.33
N LEU A 82 -32.97 11.62 -24.31
CA LEU A 82 -32.66 12.34 -23.07
C LEU A 82 -31.53 11.62 -22.27
N GLU A 83 -31.56 10.29 -22.22
CA GLU A 83 -30.48 9.49 -21.57
C GLU A 83 -29.15 9.69 -22.29
N SER A 84 -29.14 9.65 -23.63
CA SER A 84 -27.92 9.88 -24.41
C SER A 84 -27.39 11.30 -24.22
N SER A 85 -28.27 12.31 -24.27
CA SER A 85 -27.84 13.70 -24.05
C SER A 85 -27.31 13.95 -22.63
N ALA A 86 -27.94 13.34 -21.63
CA ALA A 86 -27.46 13.42 -20.25
C ALA A 86 -26.07 12.76 -20.08
N LEU A 87 -25.87 11.61 -20.72
CA LEU A 87 -24.59 10.92 -20.72
C LEU A 87 -23.50 11.74 -21.41
N GLU A 88 -23.80 12.31 -22.59
CA GLU A 88 -22.83 13.19 -23.29
C GLU A 88 -22.44 14.42 -22.46
N ALA A 89 -23.43 15.05 -21.80
CA ALA A 89 -23.15 16.16 -20.89
C ALA A 89 -22.28 15.78 -19.71
N GLN A 90 -22.45 14.56 -19.18
CA GLN A 90 -21.63 14.03 -18.11
C GLN A 90 -20.21 13.73 -18.60
N LEU A 91 -20.06 13.07 -19.74
CA LEU A 91 -18.75 12.78 -20.35
C LEU A 91 -17.93 14.03 -20.64
N LEU A 92 -18.61 15.12 -21.05
CA LEU A 92 -17.95 16.43 -21.23
C LEU A 92 -17.45 17.01 -19.90
N LYS A 93 -18.19 16.85 -18.82
CA LYS A 93 -17.77 17.28 -17.47
C LYS A 93 -16.61 16.47 -16.94
N ASP A 94 -16.63 15.17 -17.17
CA ASP A 94 -15.64 14.20 -16.67
C ASP A 94 -14.40 14.16 -17.57
N ARG A 95 -14.31 15.00 -18.59
CA ARG A 95 -13.17 15.08 -19.49
C ARG A 95 -11.93 15.57 -18.72
N VAL A 96 -10.95 14.69 -18.60
CA VAL A 96 -9.66 14.98 -17.97
C VAL A 96 -8.62 15.23 -19.05
N ASP A 97 -7.80 16.27 -18.86
CA ASP A 97 -6.65 16.52 -19.73
C ASP A 97 -5.54 15.50 -19.43
N VAL A 98 -5.43 14.49 -20.29
CA VAL A 98 -4.42 13.43 -20.20
C VAL A 98 -3.06 13.84 -20.77
N THR A 99 -2.94 15.07 -21.32
CA THR A 99 -1.66 15.58 -21.85
C THR A 99 -0.78 16.17 -20.76
N LEU A 100 -1.33 16.43 -19.56
CA LEU A 100 -0.54 16.86 -18.42
C LEU A 100 0.38 15.72 -17.98
N PRO A 101 1.68 16.01 -17.74
CA PRO A 101 2.60 15.00 -17.23
C PRO A 101 2.11 14.48 -15.88
N ALA A 102 2.26 13.17 -15.65
CA ALA A 102 2.01 12.59 -14.33
C ALA A 102 2.83 13.36 -13.27
N ARG A 103 2.28 13.50 -12.07
CA ARG A 103 3.07 14.04 -10.94
C ARG A 103 4.33 13.21 -10.84
N PRO A 104 5.52 13.83 -10.83
CA PRO A 104 6.75 13.07 -10.67
C PRO A 104 6.68 12.34 -9.32
N ASP A 105 6.72 11.01 -9.38
CA ASP A 105 6.97 10.22 -8.19
C ASP A 105 8.37 10.58 -7.71
N THR A 106 8.47 11.12 -6.50
CA THR A 106 9.77 11.29 -5.86
C THR A 106 10.33 9.91 -5.61
N ALA A 107 11.30 9.51 -6.41
CA ALA A 107 12.05 8.29 -6.14
C ALA A 107 12.59 8.36 -4.71
N GLY A 108 12.24 7.38 -3.89
CA GLY A 108 12.84 7.26 -2.57
C GLY A 108 14.35 7.07 -2.66
N SER A 109 15.08 7.46 -1.63
CA SER A 109 16.51 7.19 -1.50
C SER A 109 16.79 6.23 -0.35
N ILE A 110 17.79 5.37 -0.51
CA ILE A 110 18.24 4.50 0.58
C ILE A 110 18.95 5.37 1.63
N HIS A 111 18.64 5.11 2.90
CA HIS A 111 19.26 5.84 4.00
C HIS A 111 20.79 5.67 4.00
N PRO A 112 21.59 6.72 4.26
CA PRO A 112 23.07 6.64 4.23
C PRO A 112 23.66 5.51 5.07
N ILE A 113 23.14 5.27 6.27
CA ILE A 113 23.60 4.16 7.12
C ILE A 113 23.34 2.80 6.45
N THR A 114 22.20 2.62 5.79
CA THR A 114 21.94 1.37 5.05
C THR A 114 22.90 1.21 3.90
N GLN A 115 23.17 2.26 3.12
CA GLN A 115 24.16 2.23 2.06
C GLN A 115 25.55 1.85 2.58
N THR A 116 25.95 2.44 3.71
CA THR A 116 27.24 2.13 4.35
C THR A 116 27.32 0.68 4.82
N ILE A 117 26.26 0.15 5.43
CA ILE A 117 26.20 -1.26 5.87
C ILE A 117 26.28 -2.20 4.67
N ASP A 118 25.56 -1.89 3.58
CA ASP A 118 25.58 -2.69 2.36
C ASP A 118 26.97 -2.70 1.72
N GLU A 119 27.66 -1.56 1.68
CA GLU A 119 29.01 -1.43 1.17
C GLU A 119 30.01 -2.21 2.03
N LEU A 120 29.99 -2.04 3.36
CA LEU A 120 30.80 -2.81 4.30
C LEU A 120 30.57 -4.32 4.13
N THR A 121 29.32 -4.73 4.02
CA THR A 121 28.93 -6.14 3.83
C THR A 121 29.50 -6.67 2.52
N ALA A 122 29.41 -5.92 1.44
CA ALA A 122 29.93 -6.33 0.14
C ALA A 122 31.47 -6.54 0.19
N ILE A 123 32.21 -5.61 0.81
CA ILE A 123 33.66 -5.70 0.98
C ILE A 123 34.03 -6.96 1.77
N PHE A 124 33.44 -7.18 2.94
CA PHE A 124 33.75 -8.34 3.76
C PHE A 124 33.32 -9.67 3.12
N CYS A 125 32.20 -9.69 2.41
CA CYS A 125 31.79 -10.87 1.64
C CYS A 125 32.81 -11.24 0.55
N GLN A 126 33.40 -10.26 -0.14
CA GLN A 126 34.50 -10.47 -1.09
C GLN A 126 35.75 -11.04 -0.41
N MET A 127 35.99 -10.68 0.85
CA MET A 127 37.07 -11.25 1.66
C MET A 127 36.74 -12.66 2.22
N GLY A 128 35.54 -13.20 1.91
CA GLY A 128 35.10 -14.52 2.33
C GLY A 128 34.45 -14.58 3.70
N PHE A 129 33.97 -13.48 4.24
CA PHE A 129 33.11 -13.46 5.42
C PHE A 129 31.64 -13.71 5.04
N SER A 130 30.91 -14.34 5.93
CA SER A 130 29.45 -14.40 5.86
C SER A 130 28.82 -13.45 6.89
N VAL A 131 27.62 -12.97 6.60
CA VAL A 131 26.87 -12.13 7.54
C VAL A 131 26.14 -13.00 8.55
N ALA A 132 26.28 -12.66 9.83
CA ALA A 132 25.52 -13.26 10.92
C ALA A 132 24.66 -12.20 11.62
N GLU A 133 23.43 -12.55 11.96
CA GLU A 133 22.46 -11.67 12.61
C GLU A 133 22.00 -12.24 13.95
N GLY A 134 21.53 -11.38 14.84
CA GLY A 134 20.97 -11.73 16.12
C GLY A 134 20.05 -10.68 16.71
N PRO A 135 19.36 -10.99 17.81
CA PRO A 135 18.37 -10.12 18.42
C PRO A 135 19.01 -8.86 19.01
N HIS A 136 18.24 -7.76 19.07
CA HIS A 136 18.64 -6.54 19.78
C HIS A 136 18.45 -6.64 21.30
N ILE A 137 17.46 -7.42 21.73
CA ILE A 137 17.19 -7.69 23.14
C ILE A 137 17.84 -9.02 23.47
N GLU A 138 18.78 -8.99 24.40
CA GLU A 138 19.57 -10.13 24.79
C GLU A 138 19.41 -10.44 26.28
N THR A 139 19.78 -11.65 26.67
CA THR A 139 19.97 -11.99 28.07
C THR A 139 21.33 -11.47 28.55
N ASP A 140 21.46 -11.26 29.85
CA ASP A 140 22.74 -10.94 30.50
C ASP A 140 23.85 -11.94 30.14
N TYR A 141 23.49 -13.22 30.01
CA TYR A 141 24.42 -14.28 29.65
C TYR A 141 25.15 -13.99 28.33
N TYR A 142 24.40 -13.74 27.25
CA TYR A 142 24.98 -13.49 25.92
C TYR A 142 25.67 -12.13 25.81
N ASN A 143 25.12 -11.11 26.49
CA ASN A 143 25.68 -9.76 26.38
C ASN A 143 26.94 -9.58 27.22
N PHE A 144 27.10 -10.36 28.30
CA PHE A 144 28.19 -10.16 29.24
C PHE A 144 28.88 -11.44 29.67
N THR A 145 28.18 -12.38 30.31
CA THR A 145 28.77 -13.52 30.98
C THR A 145 29.55 -14.42 30.04
N ALA A 146 28.97 -14.78 28.89
CA ALA A 146 29.62 -15.61 27.87
C ALA A 146 30.83 -14.95 27.20
N LEU A 147 30.91 -13.62 27.30
CA LEU A 147 32.03 -12.80 26.78
C LEU A 147 33.10 -12.49 27.86
N ASN A 148 33.01 -13.18 28.99
CA ASN A 148 33.96 -13.01 30.11
C ASN A 148 33.96 -11.60 30.71
N ILE A 149 32.78 -10.95 30.72
CA ILE A 149 32.58 -9.68 31.41
C ILE A 149 31.95 -9.99 32.78
N PRO A 150 32.70 -9.88 33.89
CA PRO A 150 32.24 -10.29 35.22
C PRO A 150 31.16 -9.31 35.78
N PRO A 151 30.39 -9.72 36.81
CA PRO A 151 29.34 -8.89 37.40
C PRO A 151 29.78 -7.51 37.89
N GLU A 152 31.01 -7.40 38.35
CA GLU A 152 31.60 -6.18 38.90
C GLU A 152 32.12 -5.21 37.81
N HIS A 153 32.07 -5.62 36.55
CA HIS A 153 32.56 -4.81 35.44
C HIS A 153 31.73 -3.53 35.27
N PRO A 154 32.36 -2.36 35.11
CA PRO A 154 31.62 -1.08 34.98
C PRO A 154 30.57 -1.09 33.85
N ALA A 155 30.84 -1.75 32.73
CA ALA A 155 29.89 -1.83 31.60
C ALA A 155 28.56 -2.52 31.94
N ARG A 156 28.43 -3.19 33.09
CA ARG A 156 27.17 -3.76 33.58
C ARG A 156 26.36 -2.81 34.47
N GLN A 157 26.87 -1.60 34.74
CA GLN A 157 26.14 -0.64 35.55
C GLN A 157 24.93 -0.10 34.79
N GLU A 158 23.86 0.25 35.51
CA GLU A 158 22.61 0.78 34.93
C GLU A 158 22.84 2.12 34.19
N GLN A 159 23.87 2.84 34.54
CA GLN A 159 24.24 4.09 33.88
C GLN A 159 24.77 3.88 32.44
N ASP A 160 25.27 2.69 32.12
CA ASP A 160 25.89 2.39 30.81
C ASP A 160 25.06 1.42 29.97
N THR A 161 24.09 0.71 30.58
CA THR A 161 23.30 -0.35 29.91
C THR A 161 21.81 -0.14 30.12
N PHE A 162 21.02 -0.28 29.06
CA PHE A 162 19.57 -0.29 29.15
C PHE A 162 19.06 -1.67 29.55
N TYR A 163 18.63 -1.79 30.80
CA TYR A 163 17.98 -2.96 31.33
C TYR A 163 16.46 -2.93 31.05
N LEU A 164 15.90 -4.06 30.68
CA LEU A 164 14.49 -4.26 30.44
C LEU A 164 13.88 -5.08 31.56
N PRO A 165 12.57 -4.99 31.81
CA PRO A 165 11.89 -5.87 32.73
C PRO A 165 12.23 -7.34 32.42
N PRO A 166 12.41 -8.19 33.45
CA PRO A 166 12.60 -9.61 33.28
C PRO A 166 11.46 -10.22 32.45
N ASP A 167 11.75 -11.31 31.75
CA ASP A 167 10.72 -12.10 31.07
C ASP A 167 9.88 -12.89 32.08
N ASP A 168 8.90 -13.65 31.57
CA ASP A 168 8.01 -14.48 32.38
C ASP A 168 8.75 -15.55 33.21
N THR A 169 10.02 -15.82 32.88
CA THR A 169 10.89 -16.76 33.62
C THR A 169 11.77 -16.05 34.64
N GLY A 170 11.68 -14.73 34.77
CA GLY A 170 12.49 -13.92 35.67
C GLY A 170 13.93 -13.63 35.18
N VAL A 171 14.26 -13.96 33.93
CA VAL A 171 15.58 -13.73 33.36
C VAL A 171 15.75 -12.24 32.98
N PRO A 172 16.77 -11.55 33.51
CA PRO A 172 17.07 -10.17 33.13
C PRO A 172 17.38 -10.04 31.64
N ARG A 173 16.81 -9.00 31.02
CA ARG A 173 17.05 -8.66 29.61
C ARG A 173 17.68 -7.30 29.46
N VAL A 174 18.49 -7.16 28.44
CA VAL A 174 19.19 -5.93 28.12
C VAL A 174 19.06 -5.57 26.65
N LEU A 175 19.08 -4.31 26.29
CA LEU A 175 19.41 -3.90 24.94
C LEU A 175 20.91 -4.15 24.75
N ARG A 176 21.29 -4.90 23.70
CA ARG A 176 22.69 -5.28 23.48
C ARG A 176 23.58 -4.05 23.37
N THR A 177 24.67 -4.03 24.12
CA THR A 177 25.63 -2.93 24.15
C THR A 177 26.71 -3.04 23.06
N HIS A 178 26.78 -4.16 22.40
CA HIS A 178 27.66 -4.49 21.28
C HIS A 178 27.05 -5.63 20.45
N THR A 179 27.63 -5.93 19.29
CA THR A 179 27.15 -7.02 18.41
C THR A 179 27.73 -8.39 18.76
N SER A 180 28.67 -8.46 19.72
CA SER A 180 29.37 -9.69 20.15
C SER A 180 28.46 -10.84 20.63
N PRO A 181 27.25 -10.65 21.18
CA PRO A 181 26.34 -11.75 21.48
C PRO A 181 26.11 -12.72 20.32
N VAL A 182 26.12 -12.19 19.09
CA VAL A 182 25.95 -13.01 17.88
C VAL A 182 27.14 -13.92 17.63
N GLN A 183 28.35 -13.56 18.05
CA GLN A 183 29.53 -14.42 17.98
C GLN A 183 29.29 -15.68 18.84
N ILE A 184 28.83 -15.52 20.08
CA ILE A 184 28.52 -16.64 20.98
C ILE A 184 27.44 -17.53 20.37
N ARG A 185 26.35 -16.95 19.91
CA ARG A 185 25.25 -17.68 19.26
C ARG A 185 25.68 -18.46 18.00
N THR A 186 26.66 -17.93 17.28
CA THR A 186 27.23 -18.59 16.10
C THR A 186 28.12 -19.76 16.53
N MET A 187 29.00 -19.54 17.51
CA MET A 187 29.89 -20.59 18.03
C MET A 187 29.14 -21.76 18.68
N GLU A 188 27.98 -21.52 19.30
CA GLU A 188 27.12 -22.57 19.84
C GLU A 188 26.49 -23.45 18.74
N LYS A 189 26.30 -22.91 17.54
CA LYS A 189 25.59 -23.59 16.43
C LYS A 189 26.52 -24.16 15.37
N THR A 190 27.70 -23.56 15.21
CA THR A 190 28.60 -23.83 14.08
C THR A 190 30.00 -24.15 14.59
N ALA A 191 30.51 -25.30 14.18
CA ALA A 191 31.90 -25.66 14.46
C ALA A 191 32.88 -24.86 13.58
N PRO A 192 34.09 -24.56 14.07
CA PRO A 192 35.14 -23.95 13.25
C PRO A 192 35.49 -24.80 12.00
N PRO A 193 35.88 -24.15 10.90
CA PRO A 193 36.25 -22.75 10.76
C PRO A 193 35.06 -21.82 10.69
N ILE A 194 35.13 -20.68 11.37
CA ILE A 194 34.11 -19.61 11.37
C ILE A 194 34.76 -18.35 10.83
N LYS A 195 34.05 -17.67 9.93
CA LYS A 195 34.47 -16.38 9.37
C LYS A 195 33.23 -15.52 9.08
N ILE A 196 32.85 -14.68 10.03
CA ILE A 196 31.63 -13.91 10.00
C ILE A 196 31.87 -12.43 10.28
N ILE A 197 30.97 -11.57 9.77
CA ILE A 197 30.74 -10.22 10.24
C ILE A 197 29.35 -10.09 10.85
N VAL A 198 29.22 -9.19 11.82
CA VAL A 198 27.97 -8.92 12.52
C VAL A 198 27.66 -7.44 12.45
N PRO A 199 27.05 -6.95 11.38
CA PRO A 199 26.52 -5.60 11.32
C PRO A 199 25.27 -5.47 12.18
N GLY A 200 25.09 -4.36 12.89
CA GLY A 200 23.88 -4.16 13.66
C GLY A 200 23.84 -2.93 14.54
N ARG A 201 22.67 -2.69 15.12
CA ARG A 201 22.45 -1.62 16.10
C ARG A 201 22.91 -2.07 17.46
N THR A 202 23.48 -1.14 18.22
CA THR A 202 23.90 -1.29 19.61
C THR A 202 23.37 -0.13 20.42
N PHE A 203 23.26 -0.32 21.73
CA PHE A 203 22.59 0.63 22.61
C PHE A 203 23.41 0.83 23.88
N ARG A 204 23.66 2.09 24.26
CA ARG A 204 24.33 2.47 25.49
C ARG A 204 23.63 3.63 26.12
N SER A 205 23.51 3.63 27.44
CA SER A 205 22.85 4.69 28.19
C SER A 205 23.77 5.89 28.42
N ASP A 206 24.39 6.38 27.33
CA ASP A 206 25.26 7.55 27.39
C ASP A 206 24.42 8.84 27.32
N HIS A 207 24.71 9.80 28.20
CA HIS A 207 23.99 11.06 28.34
C HIS A 207 24.91 12.27 28.18
N ASP A 208 25.65 12.33 27.08
CA ASP A 208 26.48 13.50 26.80
C ASP A 208 26.22 14.07 25.39
N ALA A 209 26.78 15.24 25.11
CA ALA A 209 26.57 15.95 23.85
C ALA A 209 27.21 15.27 22.63
N THR A 210 28.10 14.30 22.85
CA THR A 210 28.91 13.66 21.79
C THR A 210 28.51 12.23 21.49
N HIS A 211 27.71 11.60 22.35
CA HIS A 211 27.28 10.22 22.22
C HIS A 211 25.80 10.10 21.90
N SER A 212 25.46 9.13 21.05
CA SER A 212 24.09 8.73 20.78
C SER A 212 23.75 7.46 21.55
N PRO A 213 22.58 7.34 22.19
CA PRO A 213 22.20 6.14 22.90
C PRO A 213 22.02 4.91 21.99
N MET A 214 21.96 5.12 20.70
CA MET A 214 21.91 4.07 19.67
C MET A 214 22.92 4.39 18.57
N PHE A 215 23.76 3.43 18.23
CA PHE A 215 24.69 3.54 17.12
C PHE A 215 24.82 2.22 16.37
N HIS A 216 25.49 2.23 15.24
CA HIS A 216 25.71 1.03 14.44
C HIS A 216 27.15 0.56 14.60
N GLN A 217 27.33 -0.75 14.65
CA GLN A 217 28.60 -1.42 14.81
C GLN A 217 28.70 -2.57 13.83
N VAL A 218 29.90 -2.85 13.35
CA VAL A 218 30.22 -4.06 12.59
C VAL A 218 31.38 -4.75 13.30
N GLU A 219 31.16 -5.97 13.77
CA GLU A 219 32.24 -6.81 14.34
C GLU A 219 32.59 -7.93 13.37
N GLY A 220 33.84 -8.36 13.38
CA GLY A 220 34.30 -9.53 12.64
C GLY A 220 34.80 -10.62 13.59
N LEU A 221 34.52 -11.86 13.27
CA LEU A 221 35.05 -13.03 13.97
C LEU A 221 35.63 -14.01 12.97
N VAL A 222 36.88 -14.39 13.22
CA VAL A 222 37.56 -15.47 12.49
C VAL A 222 38.10 -16.49 13.50
N ILE A 223 37.69 -17.74 13.34
CA ILE A 223 38.22 -18.87 14.13
C ILE A 223 38.65 -19.96 13.16
N ASP A 224 39.94 -20.18 13.10
CA ASP A 224 40.52 -21.29 12.36
C ASP A 224 41.85 -21.75 13.03
N LYS A 225 42.51 -22.75 12.45
CA LYS A 225 43.76 -23.34 12.99
C LYS A 225 45.01 -22.51 12.70
N LYS A 226 44.93 -21.50 11.83
CA LYS A 226 46.07 -20.77 11.30
C LYS A 226 46.02 -19.26 11.53
N SER A 227 44.94 -18.75 12.13
CA SER A 227 44.78 -17.31 12.39
C SER A 227 45.84 -16.78 13.35
N HIS A 228 46.40 -15.64 13.02
CA HIS A 228 47.38 -14.91 13.83
C HIS A 228 47.27 -13.39 13.58
N MET A 229 47.97 -12.58 14.39
CA MET A 229 47.88 -11.12 14.34
C MET A 229 48.20 -10.51 12.96
N GLY A 230 49.06 -11.12 12.16
CA GLY A 230 49.33 -10.69 10.79
C GLY A 230 48.08 -10.79 9.88
N HIS A 231 47.25 -11.81 10.08
CA HIS A 231 45.98 -11.94 9.36
C HIS A 231 44.96 -10.86 9.79
N LEU A 232 44.89 -10.55 11.09
CA LEU A 232 44.05 -9.47 11.58
C LEU A 232 44.49 -8.11 10.98
N LYS A 233 45.80 -7.80 11.07
CA LYS A 233 46.35 -6.56 10.49
C LYS A 233 46.09 -6.48 8.99
N GLY A 234 46.38 -7.55 8.24
CA GLY A 234 46.13 -7.61 6.79
C GLY A 234 44.67 -7.38 6.44
N CYS A 235 43.75 -8.06 7.14
CA CYS A 235 42.31 -7.89 6.94
C CYS A 235 41.86 -6.44 7.15
N LEU A 236 42.34 -5.79 8.22
CA LEU A 236 42.01 -4.37 8.50
C LEU A 236 42.59 -3.42 7.45
N ILE A 237 43.81 -3.65 6.98
CA ILE A 237 44.43 -2.85 5.92
C ILE A 237 43.64 -2.99 4.62
N ASP A 238 43.35 -4.22 4.22
CA ASP A 238 42.59 -4.48 2.98
C ASP A 238 41.17 -3.89 3.04
N PHE A 239 40.52 -4.00 4.19
CA PHE A 239 39.24 -3.35 4.42
C PHE A 239 39.33 -1.83 4.30
N CYS A 240 40.30 -1.19 4.99
CA CYS A 240 40.47 0.26 4.95
C CYS A 240 40.75 0.76 3.53
N ARG A 241 41.58 0.05 2.76
CA ARG A 241 41.81 0.40 1.35
C ARG A 241 40.58 0.27 0.49
N ALA A 242 39.84 -0.80 0.67
CA ALA A 242 38.63 -1.01 -0.11
C ALA A 242 37.53 0.03 0.18
N PHE A 243 37.41 0.45 1.46
CA PHE A 243 36.35 1.37 1.89
C PHE A 243 36.73 2.85 1.72
N PHE A 244 37.98 3.24 2.06
CA PHE A 244 38.43 4.64 2.02
C PHE A 244 39.30 5.00 0.81
N GLY A 245 39.72 4.01 0.02
CA GLY A 245 40.67 4.19 -1.07
C GLY A 245 42.16 4.19 -0.60
N ASP A 246 43.08 4.30 -1.55
CA ASP A 246 44.51 4.25 -1.32
C ASP A 246 45.08 5.58 -0.79
N GLY A 247 44.57 6.11 0.31
CA GLY A 247 45.08 7.32 0.96
C GLY A 247 46.22 7.02 1.93
N ASP A 248 47.28 7.82 1.92
CA ASP A 248 48.48 7.70 2.82
C ASP A 248 48.11 7.76 4.31
N CYS A 249 46.95 8.24 4.68
CA CYS A 249 46.51 8.42 6.06
C CYS A 249 46.16 7.09 6.77
N ILE A 250 45.91 6.01 6.05
CA ILE A 250 45.38 4.75 6.60
C ILE A 250 46.49 3.90 7.19
N THR A 251 47.65 3.83 6.53
CA THR A 251 48.77 3.01 6.97
C THR A 251 49.43 3.55 8.24
N THR A 252 49.57 4.86 8.38
CA THR A 252 50.18 5.49 9.56
C THR A 252 49.31 5.42 10.82
N THR A 253 47.99 5.41 10.69
CA THR A 253 47.07 5.31 11.84
C THR A 253 46.97 3.88 12.35
N LEU A 254 46.89 2.87 11.48
CA LEU A 254 46.88 1.46 11.85
C LEU A 254 48.17 0.99 12.49
N ASP A 255 49.36 1.50 12.06
CA ASP A 255 50.65 1.17 12.65
C ASP A 255 50.82 1.70 14.09
N ARG A 256 49.99 2.66 14.52
CA ARG A 256 49.96 3.19 15.89
C ARG A 256 49.05 2.45 16.85
N TRP A 257 48.08 1.66 16.33
CA TRP A 257 47.04 1.01 17.12
C TRP A 257 47.19 -0.53 17.20
N ILE A 258 48.02 -1.13 16.40
CA ILE A 258 48.36 -2.56 16.38
C ILE A 258 49.84 -2.76 16.73
#